data_434dcf3f2689c34aed7643a152f35200
#
_entry.id   434dcf3f2689c34aed7643a152f35200
#
_cell.length_a   1.000
_cell.length_b   1.000
_cell.length_c   1.000
_cell.angle_alpha   90.00
_cell.angle_beta   90.00
_cell.angle_gamma   90.00
#
_symmetry.space_group_name_H-M   'P 1'
#
loop_
_entity.id
_entity.type
_entity.pdbx_description
1 polymer ?
#
loop_
_entity_poly.entity_id
_entity_poly.type
_entity_poly.pdbx_seq_one_letter_code
_entity_poly.pdbx_strand_id
1 'polypeptide(L)'
;TIGCPGGDNQAQANVQLILNTLIFGMDPQLAVEAPRFATANVSNSFFPHTYLPGVLELEDGFPQSTIDALEARGHKMAHSANCGLGATVSVKDTKTGNLSTGADPRRACYAMGL
;
A
#
# COMPACT_ATOMS: atom_id res chain seq x y z
N THR A 1 7.31 12.91 -2.53
CA THR A 1 6.60 12.44 -3.73
C THR A 1 6.26 10.98 -3.55
N ILE A 2 5.03 10.61 -3.85
CA ILE A 2 4.54 9.24 -3.73
C ILE A 2 3.70 8.94 -4.97
N GLY A 3 3.82 7.74 -5.50
CA GLY A 3 2.99 7.28 -6.60
C GLY A 3 3.05 5.78 -6.81
N CYS A 4 1.95 5.22 -7.29
CA CYS A 4 1.90 3.83 -7.74
C CYS A 4 0.93 3.73 -8.92
N PRO A 5 1.12 2.80 -9.85
CA PRO A 5 0.07 2.35 -10.76
C PRO A 5 -0.94 1.50 -9.99
N GLY A 6 -2.08 1.15 -10.60
CA GLY A 6 -3.01 0.19 -10.01
C GLY A 6 -4.49 0.60 -10.08
N GLY A 7 -4.85 1.52 -10.98
CA GLY A 7 -6.24 1.93 -11.14
C GLY A 7 -6.84 2.45 -9.84
N ASP A 8 -7.98 1.94 -9.42
CA ASP A 8 -8.70 2.40 -8.23
C ASP A 8 -7.98 2.07 -6.91
N ASN A 9 -7.05 1.12 -6.92
CA ASN A 9 -6.23 0.81 -5.75
C ASN A 9 -5.14 1.86 -5.47
N GLN A 10 -4.83 2.76 -6.42
CA GLN A 10 -3.80 3.79 -6.24
C GLN A 10 -4.05 4.66 -5.01
N ALA A 11 -5.28 5.14 -4.83
CA ALA A 11 -5.63 5.98 -3.70
C ALA A 11 -5.40 5.27 -2.36
N GLN A 12 -5.83 4.00 -2.26
CA GLN A 12 -5.68 3.19 -1.06
C GLN A 12 -4.21 2.92 -0.74
N ALA A 13 -3.40 2.55 -1.74
CA ALA A 13 -1.98 2.31 -1.58
C ALA A 13 -1.23 3.60 -1.18
N ASN A 14 -1.49 4.72 -1.85
CA ASN A 14 -0.83 5.99 -1.56
C ASN A 14 -1.12 6.49 -0.13
N VAL A 15 -2.33 6.31 0.39
CA VAL A 15 -2.65 6.65 1.79
C VAL A 15 -1.80 5.84 2.76
N GLN A 16 -1.64 4.53 2.54
CA GLN A 16 -0.81 3.67 3.39
C GLN A 16 0.66 4.09 3.35
N LEU A 17 1.18 4.43 2.16
CA LEU A 17 2.56 4.90 2.01
C LEU A 17 2.79 6.25 2.71
N ILE A 18 1.82 7.16 2.65
CA ILE A 18 1.87 8.45 3.38
C ILE A 18 1.91 8.20 4.88
N LEU A 19 1.04 7.34 5.40
CA LEU A 19 1.00 7.01 6.82
C LEU A 19 2.31 6.35 7.26
N ASN A 20 2.81 5.38 6.51
CA ASN A 20 4.05 4.69 6.81
C ASN A 20 5.24 5.65 6.87
N THR A 21 5.37 6.54 5.89
CA THR A 21 6.52 7.46 5.82
C THR A 21 6.42 8.65 6.76
N LEU A 22 5.26 9.33 6.80
CA LEU A 22 5.14 10.61 7.48
C LEU A 22 4.61 10.51 8.92
N ILE A 23 3.81 9.48 9.22
CA ILE A 23 3.21 9.31 10.55
C ILE A 23 3.98 8.26 11.35
N PHE A 24 4.28 7.11 10.75
CA PHE A 24 5.01 6.04 11.44
C PHE A 24 6.54 6.15 11.30
N GLY A 25 7.03 7.10 10.49
CA GLY A 25 8.45 7.39 10.36
C GLY A 25 9.27 6.27 9.71
N MET A 26 8.64 5.42 8.92
CA MET A 26 9.34 4.36 8.21
C MET A 26 10.30 4.95 7.17
N ASP A 27 11.45 4.30 7.01
CA ASP A 27 12.31 4.53 5.85
C ASP A 27 11.51 4.31 4.55
N PRO A 28 11.71 5.12 3.48
CA PRO A 28 10.98 4.98 2.22
C PRO A 28 11.03 3.58 1.61
N GLN A 29 12.15 2.87 1.70
CA GLN A 29 12.25 1.50 1.19
C GLN A 29 11.41 0.54 2.04
N LEU A 30 11.50 0.62 3.36
CA LEU A 30 10.66 -0.19 4.24
C LEU A 30 9.17 0.12 4.08
N ALA A 31 8.83 1.39 3.83
CA ALA A 31 7.44 1.80 3.62
C ALA A 31 6.82 1.18 2.37
N VAL A 32 7.57 1.07 1.26
CA VAL A 32 7.06 0.45 0.03
C VAL A 32 7.05 -1.08 0.12
N GLU A 33 7.89 -1.69 0.94
CA GLU A 33 7.94 -3.14 1.17
C GLU A 33 6.90 -3.62 2.19
N ALA A 34 6.42 -2.74 3.05
CA ALA A 34 5.44 -3.10 4.08
C ALA A 34 4.18 -3.73 3.47
N PRO A 35 3.58 -4.73 4.16
CA PRO A 35 2.33 -5.33 3.74
C PRO A 35 1.22 -4.30 3.56
N ARG A 36 0.46 -4.41 2.49
CA ARG A 36 -0.66 -3.54 2.18
C ARG A 36 -1.99 -4.28 2.20
N PHE A 37 -3.05 -3.51 2.33
CA PHE A 37 -4.41 -3.99 2.23
C PHE A 37 -5.18 -3.18 1.17
N ALA A 38 -6.26 -3.75 0.67
CA ALA A 38 -7.19 -3.08 -0.22
C ALA A 38 -8.62 -3.55 0.04
N THR A 39 -9.58 -2.74 -0.36
CA THR A 39 -11.00 -3.12 -0.32
C THR A 39 -11.66 -2.81 -1.66
N ALA A 40 -12.62 -3.65 -2.04
CA ALA A 40 -13.48 -3.47 -3.20
C ALA A 40 -14.92 -3.09 -2.78
N ASN A 41 -15.07 -2.33 -1.69
CA ASN A 41 -16.37 -1.81 -1.22
C ASN A 41 -16.97 -0.72 -2.13
N VAL A 42 -16.24 -0.29 -3.13
CA VAL A 42 -16.70 0.60 -4.21
C VAL A 42 -16.53 -0.16 -5.52
N SER A 43 -17.49 -0.03 -6.42
CA SER A 43 -17.39 -0.65 -7.75
C SER A 43 -16.13 -0.19 -8.48
N ASN A 44 -15.37 -1.14 -9.00
CA ASN A 44 -14.18 -0.86 -9.79
C ASN A 44 -14.55 -0.08 -11.06
N SER A 45 -13.74 0.92 -11.42
CA SER A 45 -13.93 1.72 -12.65
C SER A 45 -13.76 0.91 -13.93
N PHE A 46 -13.04 -0.21 -13.86
CA PHE A 46 -12.76 -1.07 -15.00
C PHE A 46 -13.77 -2.19 -15.12
N PHE A 47 -14.12 -2.56 -16.35
CA PHE A 47 -14.95 -3.73 -16.60
C PHE A 47 -14.28 -5.00 -16.00
N PRO A 48 -15.02 -5.87 -15.32
CA PRO A 48 -16.49 -5.98 -15.16
C PRO A 48 -17.08 -5.19 -13.98
N HIS A 49 -16.42 -4.14 -13.48
CA HIS A 49 -16.87 -3.28 -12.37
C HIS A 49 -17.05 -4.07 -11.06
N THR A 50 -16.07 -4.90 -10.73
CA THR A 50 -16.06 -5.74 -9.54
C THR A 50 -16.44 -4.95 -8.30
N TYR A 51 -17.39 -5.48 -7.53
CA TYR A 51 -17.87 -4.94 -6.27
C TYR A 51 -17.98 -6.06 -5.25
N LEU A 52 -17.19 -5.99 -4.18
CA LEU A 52 -17.09 -7.03 -3.16
C LEU A 52 -17.30 -6.41 -1.78
N PRO A 53 -18.55 -6.13 -1.38
CA PRO A 53 -18.84 -5.47 -0.11
C PRO A 53 -18.41 -6.32 1.09
N GLY A 54 -17.72 -5.69 2.03
CA GLY A 54 -17.22 -6.32 3.24
C GLY A 54 -15.96 -7.15 3.05
N VAL A 55 -15.45 -7.28 1.83
CA VAL A 55 -14.17 -7.96 1.58
C VAL A 55 -13.01 -7.03 1.84
N LEU A 56 -12.02 -7.51 2.60
CA LEU A 56 -10.74 -6.88 2.84
C LEU A 56 -9.64 -7.82 2.32
N GLU A 57 -8.93 -7.35 1.32
CA GLU A 57 -7.77 -8.04 0.75
C GLU A 57 -6.52 -7.67 1.55
N LEU A 58 -5.75 -8.67 1.96
CA LEU A 58 -4.49 -8.49 2.69
C LEU A 58 -3.34 -9.17 1.95
N GLU A 59 -2.21 -8.51 1.92
CA GLU A 59 -0.94 -9.13 1.57
C GLU A 59 -0.41 -9.97 2.76
N ASP A 60 0.57 -10.84 2.49
CA ASP A 60 1.26 -11.59 3.54
C ASP A 60 2.03 -10.65 4.47
N GLY A 61 2.12 -11.03 5.75
CA GLY A 61 2.89 -10.29 6.76
C GLY A 61 2.06 -9.59 7.83
N PHE A 62 0.72 -9.58 7.72
CA PHE A 62 -0.12 -9.11 8.82
C PHE A 62 -0.16 -10.15 9.95
N PRO A 63 -0.07 -9.72 11.23
CA PRO A 63 -0.22 -10.62 12.38
C PRO A 63 -1.59 -11.31 12.38
N GLN A 64 -1.63 -12.60 12.73
CA GLN A 64 -2.89 -13.35 12.80
C GLN A 64 -3.90 -12.68 13.74
N SER A 65 -3.45 -12.13 14.87
CA SER A 65 -4.31 -11.41 15.81
C SER A 65 -5.01 -10.18 15.19
N THR A 66 -4.38 -9.54 14.20
CA THR A 66 -4.99 -8.44 13.44
C THR A 66 -6.07 -8.97 12.50
N ILE A 67 -5.79 -10.08 11.83
CA ILE A 67 -6.75 -10.76 10.93
C ILE A 67 -7.98 -11.18 11.74
N ASP A 68 -7.80 -11.87 12.86
CA ASP A 68 -8.87 -12.33 13.75
C ASP A 68 -9.75 -11.16 14.26
N ALA A 69 -9.11 -10.05 14.61
CA ALA A 69 -9.82 -8.86 15.08
C ALA A 69 -10.63 -8.18 13.99
N LEU A 70 -10.19 -8.22 12.74
CA LEU A 70 -10.92 -7.69 11.58
C LEU A 70 -12.10 -8.60 11.21
N GLU A 71 -11.91 -9.91 11.23
CA GLU A 71 -12.98 -10.89 11.02
C GLU A 71 -14.08 -10.76 12.10
N ALA A 72 -13.68 -10.60 13.36
CA ALA A 72 -14.62 -10.36 14.47
C ALA A 72 -15.45 -9.08 14.31
N ARG A 73 -14.97 -8.12 13.51
CA ARG A 73 -15.69 -6.89 13.14
C ARG A 73 -16.56 -7.05 11.90
N GLY A 74 -16.58 -8.25 11.29
CA GLY A 74 -17.42 -8.58 10.14
C GLY A 74 -16.76 -8.44 8.76
N HIS A 75 -15.45 -8.19 8.70
CA HIS A 75 -14.73 -8.22 7.43
C HIS A 75 -14.59 -9.66 6.92
N LYS A 76 -14.75 -9.83 5.62
CA LYS A 76 -14.44 -11.08 4.92
C LYS A 76 -13.01 -10.97 4.40
N MET A 77 -12.11 -11.77 4.96
CA MET A 77 -10.71 -11.71 4.58
C MET A 77 -10.45 -12.42 3.27
N ALA A 78 -9.65 -11.81 2.41
CA ALA A 78 -9.13 -12.40 1.18
C ALA A 78 -7.63 -12.19 1.12
N HIS A 79 -6.90 -13.17 0.59
CA HIS A 79 -5.48 -13.03 0.31
C HIS A 79 -5.28 -12.32 -1.02
N SER A 80 -4.34 -11.40 -1.07
CA SER A 80 -3.89 -10.73 -2.29
C SER A 80 -2.37 -10.72 -2.36
N ALA A 81 -1.82 -11.16 -3.46
CA ALA A 81 -0.37 -11.07 -3.66
C ALA A 81 0.10 -9.61 -3.87
N ASN A 82 -0.81 -8.68 -4.14
CA ASN A 82 -0.46 -7.32 -4.47
C ASN A 82 -1.66 -6.36 -4.35
N CYS A 83 -1.74 -5.66 -3.23
CA CYS A 83 -2.76 -4.64 -2.95
C CYS A 83 -2.41 -3.23 -3.44
N GLY A 84 -1.47 -3.11 -4.35
CA GLY A 84 -1.05 -1.85 -4.96
C GLY A 84 0.25 -2.05 -5.72
N LEU A 85 0.18 -1.86 -7.02
CA LEU A 85 1.23 -2.23 -7.95
C LEU A 85 2.42 -1.27 -7.88
N GLY A 86 3.60 -1.76 -7.51
CA GLY A 86 4.90 -1.15 -7.74
C GLY A 86 5.00 0.34 -7.40
N ALA A 87 4.97 0.67 -6.12
CA ALA A 87 5.04 2.06 -5.66
C ALA A 87 6.46 2.63 -5.67
N THR A 88 6.56 3.94 -5.80
CA THR A 88 7.79 4.69 -5.53
C THR A 88 7.52 5.79 -4.52
N VAL A 89 8.45 5.99 -3.61
CA VAL A 89 8.39 7.04 -2.59
C VAL A 89 9.69 7.82 -2.58
N SER A 90 9.61 9.15 -2.52
CA SER A 90 10.76 10.02 -2.29
C SER A 90 10.43 11.02 -1.20
N VAL A 91 11.25 11.08 -0.19
CA VAL A 91 11.12 11.96 0.97
C VAL A 91 12.31 12.91 1.01
N LYS A 92 12.05 14.20 1.21
CA LYS A 92 13.08 15.20 1.48
C LYS A 92 13.03 15.59 2.95
N ASP A 93 14.15 15.40 3.64
CA ASP A 93 14.33 16.00 4.95
C ASP A 93 14.56 17.51 4.80
N THR A 94 13.63 18.29 5.30
CA THR A 94 13.68 19.76 5.18
C THR A 94 14.76 20.41 6.04
N LYS A 95 15.29 19.71 7.05
CA LYS A 95 16.35 20.23 7.92
C LYS A 95 17.74 19.99 7.32
N THR A 96 17.97 18.82 6.77
CA THR A 96 19.27 18.44 6.22
C THR A 96 19.36 18.64 4.71
N GLY A 97 18.21 18.67 4.01
CA GLY A 97 18.12 18.69 2.57
C GLY A 97 18.28 17.31 1.91
N ASN A 98 18.55 16.27 2.69
CA ASN A 98 18.74 14.92 2.17
C ASN A 98 17.48 14.37 1.51
N LEU A 99 17.68 13.63 0.43
CA LEU A 99 16.65 12.88 -0.26
C LEU A 99 16.82 11.39 0.04
N SER A 100 15.73 10.75 0.45
CA SER A 100 15.64 9.30 0.60
C SER A 100 14.56 8.77 -0.34
N THR A 101 14.83 7.64 -0.99
CA THR A 101 13.90 7.07 -1.97
C THR A 101 13.71 5.59 -1.72
N GLY A 102 12.51 5.07 -2.08
CA GLY A 102 12.19 3.66 -2.04
C GLY A 102 11.49 3.24 -3.33
N ALA A 103 11.78 2.03 -3.81
CA ALA A 103 11.15 1.41 -4.96
C ALA A 103 10.61 0.03 -4.58
N ASP A 104 9.35 -0.21 -4.91
CA ASP A 104 8.62 -1.42 -4.54
C ASP A 104 9.09 -2.63 -5.34
N PRO A 105 9.54 -3.71 -4.68
CA PRO A 105 10.03 -4.90 -5.37
C PRO A 105 8.92 -5.74 -6.05
N ARG A 106 7.63 -5.44 -5.75
CA ARG A 106 6.50 -6.18 -6.34
C ARG A 106 6.38 -5.96 -7.86
N ARG A 107 7.07 -4.95 -8.39
CA ARG A 107 7.12 -4.64 -9.82
C ARG A 107 8.49 -4.06 -10.16
N ALA A 108 8.86 -4.09 -11.44
CA ALA A 108 10.07 -3.42 -11.92
C ALA A 108 9.96 -1.91 -11.72
N CYS A 109 10.48 -1.43 -10.60
CA CYS A 109 10.59 -0.04 -10.20
C CYS A 109 12.04 0.23 -9.80
N TYR A 110 12.47 1.48 -9.96
CA TYR A 110 13.83 1.86 -9.61
C TYR A 110 13.82 3.18 -8.82
N ALA A 111 14.68 3.27 -7.81
CA ALA A 111 15.03 4.49 -7.13
C ALA A 111 16.54 4.66 -7.21
N MET A 112 17.00 5.80 -7.72
CA MET A 112 18.41 6.12 -7.85
C MET A 112 18.71 7.47 -7.24
N GLY A 113 19.82 7.56 -6.49
CA GLY A 113 20.44 8.81 -6.07
C GLY A 113 21.59 9.19 -6.99
N LEU A 114 21.79 10.48 -7.18
CA LEU A 114 22.94 11.08 -7.85
C LEU A 114 23.83 11.76 -6.85
#